data_cf5e647b60216a6bd4749e524ea73751
#
_entry.id   cf5e647b60216a6bd4749e524ea73751
#
_cell.length_a   1.000
_cell.length_b   1.000
_cell.length_c   1.000
_cell.angle_alpha   90.00
_cell.angle_beta   90.00
_cell.angle_gamma   90.00
#
_symmetry.space_group_name_H-M   'P 1'
#
loop_
_entity.id
_entity.type
_entity.pdbx_description
1 polymer ?
#
loop_
_entity_poly.entity_id
_entity_poly.type
_entity_poly.pdbx_seq_one_letter_code
_entity_poly.pdbx_strand_id
1 'polypeptide(L)'
;MLLLCSGCSGPAPGHAFFRDEKPGVQVIAHRGGAGLRPENTLAAFQHAAQLGADVLEMDLRVAADGAIVVMHDATVERTTDGAGAVASLKLAELKRLDAGYRWSPDGGATFPYRGRGVRVPALEEVFERLPAARMVLEMKQFAPPSVAALCGLVRRAGMQRKVLVASFDGDALGGFRGACPEVATSMSPLEARLFVTLFGLYTPAVPALQIPDRMRDTVLVTPELLARAHSKNMKLHAFTVNDDARLRELARMGVDGVMTDWPDRLLAIRASLP
;
A
#
# COMPACT_ATOMS: atom_id res chain seq x y z
N MET A 1 0.77 51.13 -5.12
CA MET A 1 1.41 50.59 -3.92
C MET A 1 0.93 49.16 -3.75
N LEU A 2 1.58 48.21 -4.44
CA LEU A 2 1.26 46.79 -4.35
C LEU A 2 1.95 46.21 -3.12
N LEU A 3 1.16 45.75 -2.14
CA LEU A 3 1.65 44.95 -1.03
C LEU A 3 1.92 43.52 -1.54
N LEU A 4 3.17 43.17 -1.71
CA LEU A 4 3.66 41.80 -1.83
C LEU A 4 3.57 41.15 -0.45
N CYS A 5 2.51 40.40 -0.17
CA CYS A 5 2.47 39.46 0.94
C CYS A 5 3.41 38.29 0.62
N SER A 6 4.67 38.39 1.01
CA SER A 6 5.57 37.26 1.12
C SER A 6 5.14 36.39 2.29
N GLY A 7 4.21 35.52 2.08
CA GLY A 7 3.91 34.40 2.97
C GLY A 7 5.02 33.37 2.81
N CYS A 8 6.07 33.47 3.61
CA CYS A 8 6.97 32.34 3.88
C CYS A 8 6.20 31.30 4.66
N SER A 9 5.37 30.49 3.99
CA SER A 9 4.92 29.25 4.57
C SER A 9 6.11 28.28 4.55
N GLY A 10 6.70 28.07 5.74
CA GLY A 10 7.62 26.96 5.96
C GLY A 10 6.96 25.65 5.51
N PRO A 11 7.74 24.59 5.29
CA PRO A 11 7.20 23.31 4.85
C PRO A 11 6.09 22.89 5.79
N ALA A 12 4.92 22.56 5.24
CA ALA A 12 3.79 22.07 6.02
C ALA A 12 4.26 20.88 6.88
N PRO A 13 3.84 20.76 8.16
CA PRO A 13 4.23 19.63 8.98
C PRO A 13 3.80 18.34 8.26
N GLY A 14 4.72 17.36 8.20
CA GLY A 14 4.49 16.10 7.51
C GLY A 14 3.19 15.44 8.00
N HIS A 15 2.48 14.75 7.10
CA HIS A 15 1.21 14.08 7.44
C HIS A 15 1.41 13.11 8.62
N ALA A 16 0.37 12.97 9.46
CA ALA A 16 0.43 12.16 10.69
C ALA A 16 0.85 10.70 10.44
N PHE A 17 0.55 10.14 9.27
CA PHE A 17 0.98 8.79 8.86
C PHE A 17 2.52 8.61 8.90
N PHE A 18 3.29 9.68 8.62
CA PHE A 18 4.76 9.61 8.52
C PHE A 18 5.50 10.04 9.79
N ARG A 19 4.79 10.47 10.86
CA ARG A 19 5.43 11.06 12.04
C ARG A 19 6.27 10.08 12.87
N ASP A 20 5.85 8.82 12.90
CA ASP A 20 6.46 7.78 13.74
C ASP A 20 7.33 6.82 12.90
N GLU A 21 7.91 7.32 11.80
CA GLU A 21 8.81 6.52 10.95
C GLU A 21 10.14 6.27 11.67
N LYS A 22 10.57 5.00 11.61
CA LYS A 22 11.92 4.64 12.04
C LYS A 22 12.95 5.22 11.05
N PRO A 23 14.18 5.50 11.51
CA PRO A 23 15.26 5.88 10.60
C PRO A 23 15.53 4.84 9.52
N GLY A 24 15.93 5.32 8.33
CA GLY A 24 16.21 4.48 7.17
C GLY A 24 14.97 4.14 6.33
N VAL A 25 15.18 3.28 5.33
CA VAL A 25 14.11 2.86 4.40
C VAL A 25 12.99 2.12 5.13
N GLN A 26 11.74 2.55 4.92
CA GLN A 26 10.58 1.84 5.47
C GLN A 26 10.35 0.54 4.70
N VAL A 27 10.22 -0.56 5.42
CA VAL A 27 9.90 -1.87 4.86
C VAL A 27 8.39 -2.00 4.75
N ILE A 28 7.88 -1.95 3.50
CA ILE A 28 6.46 -2.08 3.20
C ILE A 28 6.22 -3.50 2.69
N ALA A 29 5.52 -4.32 3.49
CA ALA A 29 5.23 -5.70 3.14
C ALA A 29 4.09 -5.76 2.10
N HIS A 30 4.43 -5.93 0.82
CA HIS A 30 3.50 -6.01 -0.30
C HIS A 30 2.56 -7.19 -0.13
N ARG A 31 1.25 -6.92 -0.06
CA ARG A 31 0.20 -7.91 0.25
C ARG A 31 0.47 -8.72 1.53
N GLY A 32 1.18 -8.11 2.49
CA GLY A 32 1.62 -8.77 3.70
C GLY A 32 2.91 -9.61 3.58
N GLY A 33 3.67 -9.46 2.48
CA GLY A 33 4.87 -10.27 2.20
C GLY A 33 4.52 -11.55 1.44
N ALA A 34 4.02 -11.40 0.21
CA ALA A 34 3.49 -12.48 -0.63
C ALA A 34 4.48 -13.62 -0.93
N GLY A 35 5.79 -13.33 -0.87
CA GLY A 35 6.83 -14.35 -1.01
C GLY A 35 6.97 -15.28 0.20
N LEU A 36 6.50 -14.86 1.37
CA LEU A 36 6.65 -15.60 2.63
C LEU A 36 5.36 -16.30 3.08
N ARG A 37 4.20 -15.76 2.74
CA ARG A 37 2.88 -16.24 3.19
C ARG A 37 1.82 -15.98 2.11
N PRO A 38 0.64 -16.67 2.18
CA PRO A 38 -0.46 -16.38 1.27
C PRO A 38 -0.84 -14.90 1.27
N GLU A 39 -0.73 -14.26 0.10
CA GLU A 39 -0.97 -12.83 -0.08
C GLU A 39 -2.34 -12.38 0.43
N ASN A 40 -2.42 -11.14 0.92
CA ASN A 40 -3.67 -10.51 1.31
C ASN A 40 -4.47 -11.31 2.36
N THR A 41 -3.79 -11.98 3.30
CA THR A 41 -4.39 -12.75 4.39
C THR A 41 -3.92 -12.26 5.76
N LEU A 42 -4.71 -12.54 6.80
CA LEU A 42 -4.28 -12.27 8.17
C LEU A 42 -2.99 -13.00 8.54
N ALA A 43 -2.78 -14.20 8.00
CA ALA A 43 -1.55 -14.97 8.22
C ALA A 43 -0.31 -14.23 7.68
N ALA A 44 -0.43 -13.59 6.50
CA ALA A 44 0.64 -12.78 5.92
C ALA A 44 0.87 -11.50 6.74
N PHE A 45 -0.18 -10.76 7.05
CA PHE A 45 -0.06 -9.49 7.78
C PHE A 45 0.50 -9.66 9.18
N GLN A 46 0.03 -10.67 9.92
CA GLN A 46 0.56 -10.98 11.26
C GLN A 46 2.02 -11.40 11.20
N HIS A 47 2.40 -12.20 10.20
CA HIS A 47 3.78 -12.60 10.02
C HIS A 47 4.69 -11.41 9.69
N ALA A 48 4.29 -10.55 8.75
CA ALA A 48 5.05 -9.35 8.41
C ALA A 48 5.21 -8.40 9.62
N ALA A 49 4.14 -8.22 10.41
CA ALA A 49 4.20 -7.43 11.63
C ALA A 49 5.15 -8.04 12.68
N GLN A 50 5.15 -9.38 12.84
CA GLN A 50 6.07 -10.09 13.72
C GLN A 50 7.52 -9.99 13.27
N LEU A 51 7.79 -9.98 11.97
CA LEU A 51 9.13 -9.74 11.42
C LEU A 51 9.62 -8.31 11.67
N GLY A 52 8.70 -7.36 11.94
CA GLY A 52 9.03 -5.96 12.18
C GLY A 52 8.94 -5.09 10.92
N ALA A 53 8.18 -5.51 9.90
CA ALA A 53 7.82 -4.65 8.78
C ALA A 53 7.16 -3.35 9.30
N ASP A 54 7.51 -2.22 8.70
CA ASP A 54 7.08 -0.91 9.19
C ASP A 54 5.66 -0.57 8.73
N VAL A 55 5.27 -1.09 7.56
CA VAL A 55 3.96 -0.85 6.93
C VAL A 55 3.48 -2.15 6.28
N LEU A 56 2.20 -2.45 6.40
CA LEU A 56 1.53 -3.54 5.71
C LEU A 56 0.80 -2.96 4.50
N GLU A 57 1.07 -3.47 3.32
CA GLU A 57 0.32 -3.09 2.13
C GLU A 57 -0.72 -4.17 1.79
N MET A 58 -1.88 -3.75 1.31
CA MET A 58 -3.00 -4.62 0.95
C MET A 58 -3.92 -4.03 -0.11
N ASP A 59 -4.51 -4.92 -0.89
CA ASP A 59 -5.44 -4.61 -1.97
C ASP A 59 -6.89 -4.74 -1.51
N LEU A 60 -7.72 -3.74 -1.80
CA LEU A 60 -9.11 -3.71 -1.37
C LEU A 60 -10.07 -3.90 -2.55
N ARG A 61 -11.11 -4.71 -2.33
CA ARG A 61 -12.24 -4.87 -3.24
C ARG A 61 -13.55 -4.84 -2.46
N VAL A 62 -14.64 -4.68 -3.21
CA VAL A 62 -15.99 -4.61 -2.66
C VAL A 62 -16.75 -5.88 -3.03
N ALA A 63 -17.27 -6.57 -2.03
CA ALA A 63 -18.11 -7.76 -2.18
C ALA A 63 -19.54 -7.38 -2.61
N ALA A 64 -20.34 -8.36 -3.02
CA ALA A 64 -21.72 -8.16 -3.50
C ALA A 64 -22.64 -7.48 -2.47
N ASP A 65 -22.37 -7.66 -1.19
CA ASP A 65 -23.13 -7.08 -0.08
C ASP A 65 -22.52 -5.76 0.45
N GLY A 66 -21.54 -5.21 -0.28
CA GLY A 66 -20.89 -3.93 0.07
C GLY A 66 -19.75 -4.07 1.09
N ALA A 67 -19.45 -5.25 1.59
CA ALA A 67 -18.31 -5.48 2.48
C ALA A 67 -16.98 -5.20 1.76
N ILE A 68 -16.05 -4.53 2.44
CA ILE A 68 -14.70 -4.29 1.92
C ILE A 68 -13.82 -5.46 2.32
N VAL A 69 -13.33 -6.19 1.32
CA VAL A 69 -12.49 -7.38 1.49
C VAL A 69 -11.08 -7.14 0.96
N VAL A 70 -10.13 -7.93 1.46
CA VAL A 70 -8.73 -7.81 1.06
C VAL A 70 -8.42 -8.87 0.01
N MET A 71 -8.27 -8.42 -1.24
CA MET A 71 -7.97 -9.27 -2.41
C MET A 71 -7.46 -8.43 -3.58
N HIS A 72 -6.43 -8.92 -4.28
CA HIS A 72 -5.86 -8.22 -5.42
C HIS A 72 -6.72 -8.34 -6.68
N ASP A 73 -7.05 -9.57 -7.10
CA ASP A 73 -7.70 -9.83 -8.36
C ASP A 73 -9.21 -9.53 -8.31
N ALA A 74 -9.81 -9.28 -9.45
CA ALA A 74 -11.26 -9.11 -9.57
C ALA A 74 -12.01 -10.43 -9.32
N THR A 75 -11.32 -11.56 -9.41
CA THR A 75 -11.86 -12.92 -9.25
C THR A 75 -11.04 -13.70 -8.22
N VAL A 76 -11.61 -14.78 -7.66
CA VAL A 76 -11.03 -15.51 -6.53
C VAL A 76 -10.10 -16.65 -6.91
N GLU A 77 -10.04 -17.06 -8.19
CA GLU A 77 -9.45 -18.31 -8.66
C GLU A 77 -7.95 -18.43 -8.42
N ARG A 78 -7.20 -17.32 -8.56
CA ARG A 78 -5.74 -17.37 -8.50
C ARG A 78 -5.20 -17.71 -7.10
N THR A 79 -5.89 -17.28 -6.06
CA THR A 79 -5.40 -17.42 -4.68
C THR A 79 -6.22 -18.40 -3.84
N THR A 80 -7.45 -18.77 -4.27
CA THR A 80 -8.35 -19.60 -3.47
C THR A 80 -8.73 -20.91 -4.18
N ASP A 81 -9.53 -21.73 -3.51
CA ASP A 81 -10.16 -22.94 -4.04
C ASP A 81 -11.51 -22.67 -4.71
N GLY A 82 -11.97 -21.41 -4.74
CA GLY A 82 -13.26 -21.02 -5.33
C GLY A 82 -13.16 -20.50 -6.76
N ALA A 83 -14.32 -20.05 -7.27
CA ALA A 83 -14.45 -19.41 -8.57
C ALA A 83 -15.48 -18.28 -8.53
N GLY A 84 -15.28 -17.28 -9.40
CA GLY A 84 -16.19 -16.16 -9.58
C GLY A 84 -15.62 -14.79 -9.22
N ALA A 85 -16.34 -13.75 -9.62
CA ALA A 85 -15.95 -12.38 -9.33
C ALA A 85 -16.20 -12.02 -7.87
N VAL A 86 -15.27 -11.34 -7.23
CA VAL A 86 -15.42 -10.83 -5.85
C VAL A 86 -16.69 -10.00 -5.71
N ALA A 87 -16.97 -9.13 -6.69
CA ALA A 87 -18.17 -8.29 -6.70
C ALA A 87 -19.50 -9.05 -6.84
N SER A 88 -19.45 -10.34 -7.17
CA SER A 88 -20.64 -11.20 -7.28
C SER A 88 -20.85 -12.12 -6.07
N LEU A 89 -19.88 -12.19 -5.17
CA LEU A 89 -19.90 -13.02 -3.97
C LEU A 89 -20.10 -12.14 -2.72
N LYS A 90 -20.96 -12.60 -1.80
CA LYS A 90 -21.15 -11.95 -0.50
C LYS A 90 -19.96 -12.26 0.41
N LEU A 91 -19.74 -11.44 1.43
CA LEU A 91 -18.67 -11.66 2.42
C LEU A 91 -18.74 -13.09 3.01
N ALA A 92 -19.92 -13.57 3.37
CA ALA A 92 -20.09 -14.92 3.93
C ALA A 92 -19.66 -16.04 2.97
N GLU A 93 -19.74 -15.83 1.65
CA GLU A 93 -19.27 -16.77 0.63
C GLU A 93 -17.76 -16.70 0.49
N LEU A 94 -17.19 -15.49 0.39
CA LEU A 94 -15.75 -15.25 0.37
C LEU A 94 -15.04 -15.83 1.60
N LYS A 95 -15.64 -15.72 2.78
CA LYS A 95 -15.12 -16.28 4.04
C LYS A 95 -15.08 -17.81 4.07
N ARG A 96 -15.79 -18.52 3.19
CA ARG A 96 -15.72 -19.99 3.10
C ARG A 96 -14.54 -20.46 2.25
N LEU A 97 -14.00 -19.60 1.38
CA LEU A 97 -12.88 -19.94 0.51
C LEU A 97 -11.58 -20.13 1.28
N ASP A 98 -10.76 -21.07 0.83
CA ASP A 98 -9.40 -21.28 1.34
C ASP A 98 -8.43 -20.36 0.61
N ALA A 99 -8.07 -19.25 1.22
CA ALA A 99 -7.12 -18.27 0.66
C ALA A 99 -5.65 -18.72 0.75
N GLY A 100 -5.37 -19.87 1.36
CA GLY A 100 -4.06 -20.53 1.35
C GLY A 100 -3.91 -21.60 0.27
N TYR A 101 -4.98 -21.88 -0.49
CA TYR A 101 -5.08 -23.07 -1.35
C TYR A 101 -4.02 -23.12 -2.45
N ARG A 102 -3.69 -21.99 -3.07
CA ARG A 102 -2.77 -21.89 -4.22
C ARG A 102 -1.36 -21.45 -3.84
N TRP A 103 -1.16 -20.97 -2.62
CA TRP A 103 0.16 -20.48 -2.23
C TRP A 103 1.18 -21.61 -2.11
N SER A 104 2.34 -21.41 -2.72
CA SER A 104 3.45 -22.37 -2.73
C SER A 104 4.77 -21.61 -2.61
N PRO A 105 5.70 -22.03 -1.73
CA PRO A 105 7.02 -21.41 -1.60
C PRO A 105 8.03 -21.93 -2.66
N ASP A 106 7.67 -22.97 -3.39
CA ASP A 106 8.58 -23.78 -4.21
C ASP A 106 8.05 -24.05 -5.63
N GLY A 107 7.29 -23.10 -6.17
CA GLY A 107 6.80 -23.15 -7.55
C GLY A 107 5.71 -24.20 -7.80
N GLY A 108 4.98 -24.60 -6.77
CA GLY A 108 3.87 -25.54 -6.88
C GLY A 108 4.21 -26.97 -6.47
N ALA A 109 5.41 -27.23 -5.94
CA ALA A 109 5.76 -28.55 -5.42
C ALA A 109 5.04 -28.85 -4.09
N THR A 110 4.91 -27.86 -3.21
CA THR A 110 4.16 -28.00 -1.94
C THR A 110 3.15 -26.88 -1.73
N PHE A 111 2.12 -27.14 -0.95
CA PHE A 111 1.04 -26.19 -0.61
C PHE A 111 0.79 -26.20 0.91
N PRO A 112 1.70 -25.64 1.72
CA PRO A 112 1.69 -25.79 3.17
C PRO A 112 0.52 -25.10 3.88
N TYR A 113 -0.20 -24.20 3.21
CA TYR A 113 -1.35 -23.49 3.75
C TYR A 113 -2.70 -24.03 3.29
N ARG A 114 -2.72 -24.99 2.34
CA ARG A 114 -3.93 -25.64 1.86
C ARG A 114 -4.64 -26.38 2.97
N GLY A 115 -5.91 -26.10 3.18
CA GLY A 115 -6.74 -26.71 4.23
C GLY A 115 -6.39 -26.26 5.66
N ARG A 116 -5.60 -25.19 5.83
CA ARG A 116 -5.20 -24.67 7.15
C ARG A 116 -6.11 -23.58 7.71
N GLY A 117 -7.26 -23.38 7.11
CA GLY A 117 -8.24 -22.39 7.59
C GLY A 117 -7.85 -20.92 7.29
N VAL A 118 -6.92 -20.69 6.36
CA VAL A 118 -6.63 -19.34 5.89
C VAL A 118 -7.79 -18.83 5.05
N ARG A 119 -8.35 -17.67 5.41
CA ARG A 119 -9.57 -17.12 4.80
C ARG A 119 -9.31 -15.76 4.17
N VAL A 120 -10.17 -15.38 3.21
CA VAL A 120 -10.23 -14.01 2.70
C VAL A 120 -10.66 -13.09 3.83
N PRO A 121 -9.86 -12.09 4.24
CA PRO A 121 -10.24 -11.22 5.34
C PRO A 121 -11.14 -10.07 4.87
N ALA A 122 -12.07 -9.64 5.72
CA ALA A 122 -12.64 -8.30 5.64
C ALA A 122 -11.62 -7.28 6.17
N LEU A 123 -11.65 -6.03 5.68
CA LEU A 123 -10.75 -4.99 6.16
C LEU A 123 -10.95 -4.69 7.66
N GLU A 124 -12.18 -4.78 8.15
CA GLU A 124 -12.51 -4.64 9.58
C GLU A 124 -11.74 -5.63 10.44
N GLU A 125 -11.65 -6.89 10.02
CA GLU A 125 -10.89 -7.91 10.74
C GLU A 125 -9.39 -7.60 10.78
N VAL A 126 -8.85 -7.01 9.69
CA VAL A 126 -7.44 -6.60 9.66
C VAL A 126 -7.20 -5.47 10.67
N PHE A 127 -8.07 -4.46 10.71
CA PHE A 127 -7.98 -3.36 11.67
C PHE A 127 -8.09 -3.83 13.11
N GLU A 128 -9.03 -4.75 13.39
CA GLU A 128 -9.21 -5.33 14.72
C GLU A 128 -8.02 -6.16 15.19
N ARG A 129 -7.41 -6.93 14.29
CA ARG A 129 -6.29 -7.82 14.62
C ARG A 129 -4.94 -7.08 14.69
N LEU A 130 -4.80 -5.97 13.99
CA LEU A 130 -3.55 -5.22 13.86
C LEU A 130 -3.75 -3.70 14.07
N PRO A 131 -4.38 -3.27 15.17
CA PRO A 131 -4.77 -1.87 15.38
C PRO A 131 -3.56 -0.93 15.54
N ALA A 132 -2.37 -1.47 15.82
CA ALA A 132 -1.15 -0.70 15.95
C ALA A 132 -0.39 -0.52 14.62
N ALA A 133 -0.66 -1.36 13.60
CA ALA A 133 0.08 -1.35 12.35
C ALA A 133 -0.25 -0.13 11.48
N ARG A 134 0.77 0.42 10.80
CA ARG A 134 0.55 1.33 9.68
C ARG A 134 0.25 0.52 8.42
N MET A 135 -0.65 1.03 7.57
CA MET A 135 -1.13 0.28 6.42
C MET A 135 -1.22 1.16 5.17
N VAL A 136 -0.84 0.61 4.03
CA VAL A 136 -1.18 1.14 2.71
C VAL A 136 -2.36 0.35 2.19
N LEU A 137 -3.43 1.04 1.81
CA LEU A 137 -4.67 0.45 1.30
C LEU A 137 -4.83 0.84 -0.17
N GLU A 138 -4.68 -0.11 -1.08
CA GLU A 138 -4.94 0.14 -2.50
C GLU A 138 -6.39 -0.15 -2.85
N MET A 139 -7.16 0.87 -3.24
CA MET A 139 -8.51 0.71 -3.78
C MET A 139 -8.43 0.22 -5.24
N LYS A 140 -8.88 -1.03 -5.53
CA LYS A 140 -8.86 -1.60 -6.89
C LYS A 140 -10.05 -1.18 -7.73
N GLN A 141 -11.26 -1.33 -7.20
CA GLN A 141 -12.51 -0.94 -7.88
C GLN A 141 -13.46 -0.36 -6.84
N PHE A 142 -13.57 0.95 -6.82
CA PHE A 142 -14.43 1.67 -5.87
C PHE A 142 -15.30 2.67 -6.61
N ALA A 143 -16.62 2.58 -6.36
CA ALA A 143 -17.60 3.57 -6.76
C ALA A 143 -17.87 4.54 -5.57
N PRO A 144 -18.52 5.69 -5.78
CA PRO A 144 -18.75 6.66 -4.71
C PRO A 144 -19.31 6.09 -3.39
N PRO A 145 -20.29 5.15 -3.37
CA PRO A 145 -20.78 4.58 -2.12
C PRO A 145 -19.69 3.80 -1.36
N SER A 146 -18.85 3.04 -2.07
CA SER A 146 -17.77 2.24 -1.46
C SER A 146 -16.65 3.12 -0.94
N VAL A 147 -16.36 4.24 -1.62
CA VAL A 147 -15.40 5.25 -1.16
C VAL A 147 -15.83 5.83 0.18
N ALA A 148 -17.10 6.22 0.31
CA ALA A 148 -17.66 6.73 1.56
C ALA A 148 -17.66 5.65 2.66
N ALA A 149 -17.95 4.39 2.30
CA ALA A 149 -17.92 3.25 3.23
C ALA A 149 -16.50 3.02 3.78
N LEU A 150 -15.47 3.05 2.92
CA LEU A 150 -14.07 2.95 3.33
C LEU A 150 -13.68 4.06 4.30
N CYS A 151 -14.03 5.30 3.98
CA CYS A 151 -13.77 6.44 4.86
C CYS A 151 -14.44 6.25 6.23
N GLY A 152 -15.72 5.85 6.24
CA GLY A 152 -16.45 5.56 7.46
C GLY A 152 -15.79 4.43 8.28
N LEU A 153 -15.30 3.39 7.62
CA LEU A 153 -14.61 2.28 8.28
C LEU A 153 -13.30 2.72 8.92
N VAL A 154 -12.46 3.47 8.19
CA VAL A 154 -11.19 4.02 8.71
C VAL A 154 -11.45 4.89 9.96
N ARG A 155 -12.50 5.72 9.93
CA ARG A 155 -12.90 6.56 11.08
C ARG A 155 -13.37 5.74 12.28
N ARG A 156 -14.27 4.79 12.06
CA ARG A 156 -14.78 3.93 13.15
C ARG A 156 -13.68 3.11 13.82
N ALA A 157 -12.70 2.65 13.02
CA ALA A 157 -11.56 1.89 13.54
C ALA A 157 -10.45 2.78 14.17
N GLY A 158 -10.56 4.11 14.12
CA GLY A 158 -9.53 5.03 14.64
C GLY A 158 -8.22 4.97 13.86
N MET A 159 -8.26 4.58 12.58
CA MET A 159 -7.07 4.32 11.75
C MET A 159 -6.62 5.50 10.90
N GLN A 160 -7.22 6.69 11.02
CA GLN A 160 -6.96 7.85 10.16
C GLN A 160 -5.48 8.25 10.09
N ARG A 161 -4.74 8.07 11.18
CA ARG A 161 -3.31 8.41 11.27
C ARG A 161 -2.38 7.27 10.88
N LYS A 162 -2.92 6.07 10.68
CA LYS A 162 -2.18 4.82 10.41
C LYS A 162 -2.39 4.28 9.01
N VAL A 163 -3.26 4.92 8.22
CA VAL A 163 -3.60 4.50 6.87
C VAL A 163 -3.13 5.52 5.85
N LEU A 164 -2.56 5.03 4.75
CA LEU A 164 -2.33 5.75 3.50
C LEU A 164 -3.14 5.04 2.41
N VAL A 165 -3.99 5.79 1.71
CA VAL A 165 -4.83 5.24 0.64
C VAL A 165 -4.22 5.54 -0.72
N ALA A 166 -4.17 4.51 -1.57
CA ALA A 166 -3.72 4.57 -2.95
C ALA A 166 -4.81 4.04 -3.89
N SER A 167 -4.77 4.45 -5.14
CA SER A 167 -5.56 3.87 -6.21
C SER A 167 -4.97 4.18 -7.57
N PHE A 168 -5.10 3.26 -8.51
CA PHE A 168 -4.87 3.51 -9.93
C PHE A 168 -6.06 4.22 -10.59
N ASP A 169 -7.22 4.25 -9.94
CA ASP A 169 -8.38 5.04 -10.33
C ASP A 169 -8.30 6.44 -9.67
N GLY A 170 -8.02 7.45 -10.50
CA GLY A 170 -7.87 8.84 -10.04
C GLY A 170 -9.17 9.44 -9.50
N ASP A 171 -10.33 9.05 -10.04
CA ASP A 171 -11.63 9.54 -9.62
C ASP A 171 -12.01 8.96 -8.25
N ALA A 172 -11.80 7.65 -8.05
CA ALA A 172 -11.98 7.02 -6.76
C ALA A 172 -11.07 7.63 -5.69
N LEU A 173 -9.79 7.89 -6.02
CA LEU A 173 -8.83 8.51 -5.11
C LEU A 173 -9.21 9.96 -4.79
N GLY A 174 -9.63 10.73 -5.78
CA GLY A 174 -10.14 12.10 -5.61
C GLY A 174 -11.40 12.14 -4.73
N GLY A 175 -12.32 11.22 -4.95
CA GLY A 175 -13.51 11.05 -4.12
C GLY A 175 -13.15 10.70 -2.67
N PHE A 176 -12.16 9.84 -2.46
CA PHE A 176 -11.68 9.50 -1.11
C PHE A 176 -11.06 10.71 -0.40
N ARG A 177 -10.22 11.49 -1.08
CA ARG A 177 -9.65 12.74 -0.53
C ARG A 177 -10.74 13.72 -0.09
N GLY A 178 -11.80 13.86 -0.88
CA GLY A 178 -12.94 14.70 -0.54
C GLY A 178 -13.71 14.19 0.69
N ALA A 179 -13.90 12.88 0.80
CA ALA A 179 -14.63 12.26 1.91
C ALA A 179 -13.82 12.16 3.19
N CYS A 180 -12.50 11.96 3.08
CA CYS A 180 -11.57 11.70 4.18
C CYS A 180 -10.30 12.58 4.09
N PRO A 181 -10.40 13.90 4.17
CA PRO A 181 -9.26 14.80 4.01
C PRO A 181 -8.18 14.65 5.09
N GLU A 182 -8.50 14.03 6.21
CA GLU A 182 -7.59 13.75 7.33
C GLU A 182 -6.74 12.48 7.13
N VAL A 183 -7.00 11.69 6.08
CA VAL A 183 -6.26 10.45 5.77
C VAL A 183 -5.23 10.70 4.68
N ALA A 184 -4.01 10.18 4.86
CA ALA A 184 -2.98 10.27 3.83
C ALA A 184 -3.40 9.58 2.54
N THR A 185 -3.05 10.20 1.40
CA THR A 185 -3.20 9.55 0.09
C THR A 185 -1.90 9.68 -0.71
N SER A 186 -1.66 8.71 -1.60
CA SER A 186 -0.61 8.82 -2.61
C SER A 186 -1.07 9.68 -3.80
N MET A 187 -0.14 9.97 -4.72
CA MET A 187 -0.50 10.49 -6.05
C MET A 187 -1.33 9.46 -6.82
N SER A 188 -2.30 9.94 -7.61
CA SER A 188 -2.91 9.15 -8.67
C SER A 188 -1.90 8.95 -9.84
N PRO A 189 -2.13 8.01 -10.75
CA PRO A 189 -1.23 7.80 -11.91
C PRO A 189 -1.03 9.05 -12.77
N LEU A 190 -2.10 9.84 -12.97
CA LEU A 190 -2.02 11.09 -13.72
C LEU A 190 -1.17 12.14 -12.99
N GLU A 191 -1.39 12.31 -11.68
CA GLU A 191 -0.60 13.22 -10.84
C GLU A 191 0.88 12.82 -10.82
N ALA A 192 1.18 11.53 -10.65
CA ALA A 192 2.55 11.01 -10.70
C ALA A 192 3.21 11.25 -12.05
N ARG A 193 2.49 10.97 -13.16
CA ARG A 193 2.96 11.25 -14.51
C ARG A 193 3.27 12.74 -14.71
N LEU A 194 2.35 13.63 -14.34
CA LEU A 194 2.57 15.07 -14.46
C LEU A 194 3.74 15.54 -13.58
N PHE A 195 3.86 15.04 -12.37
CA PHE A 195 4.97 15.37 -11.47
C PHE A 195 6.32 14.96 -12.05
N VAL A 196 6.41 13.77 -12.65
CA VAL A 196 7.63 13.26 -13.28
C VAL A 196 7.96 14.03 -14.54
N THR A 197 6.98 14.27 -15.44
CA THR A 197 7.22 14.85 -16.78
C THR A 197 7.35 16.37 -16.78
N LEU A 198 6.68 17.07 -15.89
CA LEU A 198 6.71 18.54 -15.80
C LEU A 198 7.81 19.06 -14.85
N PHE A 199 8.74 18.21 -14.43
CA PHE A 199 9.91 18.58 -13.65
C PHE A 199 9.62 19.47 -12.42
N GLY A 200 8.49 19.23 -11.75
CA GLY A 200 8.09 19.94 -10.53
C GLY A 200 7.34 21.26 -10.76
N LEU A 201 6.99 21.61 -12.01
CA LEU A 201 6.04 22.70 -12.29
C LEU A 201 4.61 22.33 -11.82
N TYR A 202 4.31 21.04 -11.74
CA TYR A 202 3.10 20.50 -11.12
C TYR A 202 3.43 19.83 -9.79
N THR A 203 2.77 20.22 -8.73
CA THR A 203 2.94 19.64 -7.40
C THR A 203 1.57 19.45 -6.77
N PRO A 204 1.05 18.21 -6.69
CA PRO A 204 -0.19 17.94 -5.98
C PRO A 204 0.02 18.09 -4.46
N ALA A 205 -1.03 18.48 -3.76
CA ALA A 205 -1.01 18.62 -2.29
C ALA A 205 -1.21 17.26 -1.59
N VAL A 206 -0.30 16.30 -1.85
CA VAL A 206 -0.34 14.96 -1.26
C VAL A 206 0.99 14.62 -0.61
N PRO A 207 0.99 13.82 0.46
CA PRO A 207 2.21 13.55 1.23
C PRO A 207 3.10 12.46 0.64
N ALA A 208 2.63 11.70 -0.37
CA ALA A 208 3.36 10.55 -0.90
C ALA A 208 3.29 10.42 -2.42
N LEU A 209 4.43 10.05 -3.01
CA LEU A 209 4.56 9.51 -4.35
C LEU A 209 4.85 8.02 -4.24
N GLN A 210 3.90 7.17 -4.64
CA GLN A 210 4.12 5.73 -4.81
C GLN A 210 4.26 5.45 -6.31
N ILE A 211 5.39 4.88 -6.72
CA ILE A 211 5.72 4.71 -8.13
C ILE A 211 6.38 3.35 -8.38
N PRO A 212 6.12 2.69 -9.52
CA PRO A 212 6.89 1.52 -9.91
C PRO A 212 8.38 1.85 -9.96
N ASP A 213 9.23 0.96 -9.45
CA ASP A 213 10.68 1.14 -9.57
C ASP A 213 11.12 1.24 -11.03
N ARG A 214 10.50 0.43 -11.89
CA ARG A 214 10.76 0.39 -13.32
C ARG A 214 9.45 0.34 -14.12
N MET A 215 9.50 0.90 -15.32
CA MET A 215 8.47 0.72 -16.34
C MET A 215 9.16 0.21 -17.61
N ARG A 216 8.94 -1.06 -17.97
CA ARG A 216 9.72 -1.77 -18.97
C ARG A 216 11.22 -1.67 -18.62
N ASP A 217 12.06 -1.20 -19.53
CA ASP A 217 13.52 -1.08 -19.34
C ASP A 217 13.94 0.23 -18.65
N THR A 218 13.00 1.15 -18.38
CA THR A 218 13.29 2.46 -17.80
C THR A 218 13.19 2.40 -16.28
N VAL A 219 14.28 2.76 -15.59
CA VAL A 219 14.31 3.01 -14.16
C VAL A 219 13.60 4.33 -13.89
N LEU A 220 12.57 4.31 -13.05
CA LEU A 220 11.81 5.50 -12.66
C LEU A 220 12.31 6.08 -11.34
N VAL A 221 12.68 5.22 -10.39
CA VAL A 221 13.17 5.67 -9.09
C VAL A 221 14.66 6.00 -9.19
N THR A 222 14.94 7.30 -9.31
CA THR A 222 16.31 7.86 -9.43
C THR A 222 16.60 8.86 -8.32
N PRO A 223 17.90 9.18 -8.05
CA PRO A 223 18.26 10.20 -7.07
C PRO A 223 17.60 11.57 -7.35
N GLU A 224 17.45 11.94 -8.64
CA GLU A 224 16.83 13.21 -9.04
C GLU A 224 15.35 13.25 -8.73
N LEU A 225 14.62 12.14 -8.96
CA LEU A 225 13.20 12.03 -8.62
C LEU A 225 13.01 12.08 -7.09
N LEU A 226 13.86 11.37 -6.34
CA LEU A 226 13.85 11.39 -4.89
C LEU A 226 14.08 12.79 -4.33
N ALA A 227 15.14 13.47 -4.79
CA ALA A 227 15.44 14.85 -4.39
C ALA A 227 14.29 15.80 -4.71
N ARG A 228 13.62 15.61 -5.85
CA ARG A 228 12.44 16.39 -6.25
C ARG A 228 11.27 16.15 -5.32
N ALA A 229 10.96 14.89 -4.98
CA ALA A 229 9.89 14.55 -4.04
C ALA A 229 10.17 15.20 -2.66
N HIS A 230 11.40 15.07 -2.17
CA HIS A 230 11.82 15.66 -0.89
C HIS A 230 11.75 17.20 -0.91
N SER A 231 12.12 17.87 -2.03
CA SER A 231 12.00 19.34 -2.15
C SER A 231 10.57 19.84 -2.06
N LYS A 232 9.59 18.95 -2.24
CA LYS A 232 8.15 19.21 -2.12
C LYS A 232 7.53 18.62 -0.85
N ASN A 233 8.37 18.20 0.09
CA ASN A 233 7.98 17.58 1.36
C ASN A 233 7.12 16.32 1.18
N MET A 234 7.40 15.55 0.12
CA MET A 234 6.74 14.29 -0.18
C MET A 234 7.66 13.10 0.06
N LYS A 235 7.09 12.01 0.54
CA LYS A 235 7.74 10.72 0.66
C LYS A 235 7.66 9.94 -0.66
N LEU A 236 8.74 9.26 -1.04
CA LEU A 236 8.79 8.40 -2.22
C LEU A 236 8.83 6.93 -1.79
N HIS A 237 7.82 6.17 -2.25
CA HIS A 237 7.77 4.72 -2.07
C HIS A 237 7.91 4.02 -3.42
N ALA A 238 8.87 3.10 -3.53
CA ALA A 238 9.09 2.27 -4.71
C ALA A 238 8.29 0.96 -4.61
N PHE A 239 7.62 0.52 -5.68
CA PHE A 239 6.93 -0.78 -5.76
C PHE A 239 7.13 -1.47 -7.12
N THR A 240 7.02 -2.76 -7.25
CA THR A 240 7.30 -3.79 -6.26
C THR A 240 8.71 -4.28 -6.53
N VAL A 241 9.57 -4.28 -5.53
CA VAL A 241 10.99 -4.59 -5.70
C VAL A 241 11.34 -5.85 -4.92
N ASN A 242 11.81 -6.88 -5.64
CA ASN A 242 12.14 -8.19 -5.07
C ASN A 242 13.59 -8.62 -5.32
N ASP A 243 14.34 -7.86 -6.12
CA ASP A 243 15.76 -8.09 -6.37
C ASP A 243 16.62 -7.52 -5.25
N ASP A 244 17.45 -8.35 -4.63
CA ASP A 244 18.25 -7.97 -3.45
C ASP A 244 19.29 -6.88 -3.75
N ALA A 245 19.84 -6.84 -4.97
CA ALA A 245 20.79 -5.79 -5.35
C ALA A 245 20.07 -4.45 -5.48
N ARG A 246 18.88 -4.45 -6.08
CA ARG A 246 18.06 -3.23 -6.20
C ARG A 246 17.48 -2.77 -4.86
N LEU A 247 17.05 -3.68 -4.00
CA LEU A 247 16.66 -3.36 -2.62
C LEU A 247 17.78 -2.62 -1.88
N ARG A 248 19.01 -3.12 -1.99
CA ARG A 248 20.21 -2.51 -1.37
C ARG A 248 20.55 -1.16 -1.96
N GLU A 249 20.43 -1.02 -3.28
CA GLU A 249 20.65 0.25 -3.99
C GLU A 249 19.65 1.32 -3.54
N LEU A 250 18.35 1.01 -3.53
CA LEU A 250 17.29 1.93 -3.10
C LEU A 250 17.44 2.33 -1.63
N ALA A 251 17.79 1.38 -0.76
CA ALA A 251 18.03 1.67 0.63
C ALA A 251 19.24 2.61 0.86
N ARG A 252 20.34 2.42 0.09
CA ARG A 252 21.50 3.33 0.12
C ARG A 252 21.20 4.70 -0.50
N MET A 253 20.33 4.75 -1.50
CA MET A 253 19.87 6.00 -2.12
C MET A 253 19.07 6.85 -1.12
N GLY A 254 18.52 6.26 -0.06
CA GLY A 254 17.70 6.93 0.92
C GLY A 254 16.24 7.08 0.49
N VAL A 255 15.72 6.16 -0.34
CA VAL A 255 14.28 6.07 -0.66
C VAL A 255 13.50 5.88 0.63
N ASP A 256 12.39 6.62 0.80
CA ASP A 256 11.63 6.62 2.05
C ASP A 256 10.98 5.27 2.35
N GLY A 257 10.51 4.54 1.34
CA GLY A 257 9.95 3.21 1.54
C GLY A 257 10.03 2.33 0.30
N VAL A 258 10.13 1.03 0.51
CA VAL A 258 10.11 0.04 -0.57
C VAL A 258 9.09 -1.04 -0.27
N MET A 259 8.17 -1.27 -1.22
CA MET A 259 7.22 -2.38 -1.20
C MET A 259 7.88 -3.62 -1.80
N THR A 260 7.87 -4.71 -1.04
CA THR A 260 8.50 -5.98 -1.44
C THR A 260 7.67 -7.18 -0.97
N ASP A 261 7.71 -8.25 -1.75
CA ASP A 261 7.17 -9.56 -1.35
C ASP A 261 8.03 -10.25 -0.29
N TRP A 262 9.27 -9.77 -0.10
CA TRP A 262 10.27 -10.33 0.78
C TRP A 262 10.72 -9.33 1.86
N PRO A 263 9.83 -8.96 2.80
CA PRO A 263 10.15 -7.97 3.83
C PRO A 263 11.32 -8.37 4.73
N ASP A 264 11.54 -9.67 4.97
CA ASP A 264 12.67 -10.22 5.71
C ASP A 264 14.01 -9.83 5.08
N ARG A 265 14.12 -9.90 3.73
CA ARG A 265 15.32 -9.51 3.00
C ARG A 265 15.63 -8.02 3.14
N LEU A 266 14.63 -7.18 2.97
CA LEU A 266 14.82 -5.73 3.11
C LEU A 266 15.14 -5.33 4.56
N LEU A 267 14.55 -6.01 5.56
CA LEU A 267 14.90 -5.83 6.97
C LEU A 267 16.36 -6.17 7.23
N ALA A 268 16.85 -7.30 6.71
CA ALA A 268 18.24 -7.71 6.82
C ALA A 268 19.19 -6.72 6.12
N ILE A 269 18.83 -6.26 4.93
CA ILE A 269 19.59 -5.22 4.20
C ILE A 269 19.66 -3.94 5.03
N ARG A 270 18.54 -3.44 5.53
CA ARG A 270 18.49 -2.23 6.36
C ARG A 270 19.37 -2.34 7.61
N ALA A 271 19.34 -3.47 8.29
CA ALA A 271 20.16 -3.71 9.47
C ALA A 271 21.68 -3.79 9.16
N SER A 272 22.06 -4.04 7.89
CA SER A 272 23.46 -4.11 7.45
C SER A 272 24.02 -2.78 6.95
N LEU A 273 23.20 -1.76 6.85
CA LEU A 273 23.62 -0.42 6.42
C LEU A 273 24.15 0.37 7.63
N PRO A 274 25.17 1.22 7.43
CA PRO A 274 25.77 2.04 8.49
C PRO A 274 24.82 3.08 9.06
#